data_4207f7619685414d00582f3abcf9569f
#
_entry.id   4207f7619685414d00582f3abcf9569f
#
_cell.length_a   1.000
_cell.length_b   1.000
_cell.length_c   1.000
_cell.angle_alpha   90.00
_cell.angle_beta   90.00
_cell.angle_gamma   90.00
#
_symmetry.space_group_name_H-M   'P 1'
#
loop_
_entity.id
_entity.type
_entity.pdbx_description
1 polymer ?
#
loop_
_entity_poly.entity_id
_entity_poly.type
_entity_poly.pdbx_seq_one_letter_code
_entity_poly.pdbx_strand_id
1 'polypeptide(L)'
;MNADQARVAEAIRYIRQNLAEQPGLDEIAAHVGLSPQHFQRLFRRWAGLSPKRYLEYLTVERTKPLLRQFHSVLDASYELGLTSPSRLHEQFVAVEATSPGEYKRKWCGVEIHYGLAPGPFGEMLIAQTRRGICLLAFVNPQTRARELDRLQRLYKLAALREDTAAARATADAVFAGCATPAATIPLAIHGTNFQVSVWRALLRIPRGTVVSYSQLAEGIGRPAAVRAVANAVAANPVNYLLPCHRVLRADGSIGGYRGGSVTK
;
A
#
# COMPACT_ATOMS: atom_id res chain seq x y z
N MET A 1 -31.82 -5.87 0.57
CA MET A 1 -30.67 -6.01 -0.35
C MET A 1 -31.23 -6.04 -1.76
N ASN A 2 -30.77 -5.16 -2.66
CA ASN A 2 -31.23 -5.13 -4.03
C ASN A 2 -30.80 -6.42 -4.77
N ALA A 3 -31.61 -6.95 -5.68
CA ALA A 3 -31.31 -8.15 -6.47
C ALA A 3 -29.93 -8.08 -7.17
N ASP A 4 -29.55 -6.92 -7.67
CA ASP A 4 -28.25 -6.67 -8.29
C ASP A 4 -27.10 -6.79 -7.29
N GLN A 5 -27.29 -6.27 -6.09
CA GLN A 5 -26.29 -6.37 -5.02
C GLN A 5 -26.10 -7.83 -4.57
N ALA A 6 -27.19 -8.59 -4.48
CA ALA A 6 -27.13 -10.02 -4.15
C ALA A 6 -26.36 -10.80 -5.22
N ARG A 7 -26.61 -10.55 -6.52
CA ARG A 7 -25.88 -11.18 -7.63
C ARG A 7 -24.39 -10.87 -7.62
N VAL A 8 -24.01 -9.62 -7.34
CA VAL A 8 -22.58 -9.25 -7.24
C VAL A 8 -21.92 -9.91 -6.04
N ALA A 9 -22.60 -9.98 -4.89
CA ALA A 9 -22.10 -10.67 -3.69
C ALA A 9 -21.91 -12.17 -3.96
N GLU A 10 -22.85 -12.80 -4.69
CA GLU A 10 -22.76 -14.20 -5.11
C GLU A 10 -21.60 -14.44 -6.06
N ALA A 11 -21.43 -13.58 -7.07
CA ALA A 11 -20.28 -13.64 -7.98
C ALA A 11 -18.93 -13.53 -7.23
N ILE A 12 -18.83 -12.64 -6.25
CA ILE A 12 -17.64 -12.49 -5.42
C ILE A 12 -17.37 -13.78 -4.64
N ARG A 13 -18.40 -14.41 -4.11
CA ARG A 13 -18.30 -15.66 -3.37
C ARG A 13 -17.84 -16.80 -4.28
N TYR A 14 -18.46 -16.91 -5.45
CA TYR A 14 -18.09 -17.89 -6.48
C TYR A 14 -16.61 -17.75 -6.90
N ILE A 15 -16.16 -16.53 -7.24
CA ILE A 15 -14.76 -16.27 -7.60
C ILE A 15 -13.79 -16.69 -6.48
N ARG A 16 -14.15 -16.42 -5.22
CA ARG A 16 -13.28 -16.78 -4.08
C ARG A 16 -13.18 -18.28 -3.84
N GLN A 17 -14.27 -19.01 -4.06
CA GLN A 17 -14.33 -20.45 -3.88
C GLN A 17 -13.60 -21.19 -5.01
N ASN A 18 -13.69 -20.67 -6.23
CA ASN A 18 -13.12 -21.27 -7.44
C ASN A 18 -11.87 -20.53 -7.95
N LEU A 19 -11.08 -19.97 -7.03
CA LEU A 19 -9.92 -19.16 -7.40
C LEU A 19 -8.86 -19.97 -8.15
N ALA A 20 -8.66 -21.24 -7.78
CA ALA A 20 -7.70 -22.13 -8.40
C ALA A 20 -8.11 -22.54 -9.84
N GLU A 21 -9.38 -22.54 -10.16
CA GLU A 21 -9.93 -22.80 -11.49
C GLU A 21 -9.80 -21.61 -12.42
N GLN A 22 -9.48 -20.41 -11.89
CA GLN A 22 -9.35 -19.16 -12.64
C GLN A 22 -10.58 -18.88 -13.53
N PRO A 23 -11.81 -18.81 -12.96
CA PRO A 23 -13.05 -18.77 -13.72
C PRO A 23 -13.13 -17.59 -14.68
N GLY A 24 -13.58 -17.86 -15.91
CA GLY A 24 -13.75 -16.87 -16.95
C GLY A 24 -14.97 -15.96 -16.73
N LEU A 25 -15.04 -14.86 -17.49
CA LEU A 25 -16.16 -13.90 -17.41
C LEU A 25 -17.50 -14.60 -17.69
N ASP A 26 -17.53 -15.45 -18.71
CA ASP A 26 -18.75 -16.13 -19.16
C ASP A 26 -19.27 -17.11 -18.11
N GLU A 27 -18.37 -17.85 -17.49
CA GLU A 27 -18.65 -18.79 -16.42
C GLU A 27 -19.22 -18.10 -15.18
N ILE A 28 -18.58 -17.01 -14.73
CA ILE A 28 -19.05 -16.23 -13.59
C ILE A 28 -20.42 -15.60 -13.89
N ALA A 29 -20.61 -15.09 -15.11
CA ALA A 29 -21.88 -14.49 -15.54
C ALA A 29 -23.01 -15.51 -15.56
N ALA A 30 -22.75 -16.71 -16.10
CA ALA A 30 -23.70 -17.82 -16.13
C ALA A 30 -24.11 -18.26 -14.72
N HIS A 31 -23.13 -18.33 -13.78
CA HIS A 31 -23.40 -18.70 -12.39
C HIS A 31 -24.43 -17.77 -11.72
N VAL A 32 -24.41 -16.47 -12.04
CA VAL A 32 -25.36 -15.48 -11.49
C VAL A 32 -26.56 -15.19 -12.40
N GLY A 33 -26.74 -15.96 -13.47
CA GLY A 33 -27.89 -15.87 -14.39
C GLY A 33 -27.91 -14.58 -15.21
N LEU A 34 -26.75 -14.09 -15.63
CA LEU A 34 -26.63 -12.85 -16.44
C LEU A 34 -25.82 -13.10 -17.72
N SER A 35 -26.06 -12.25 -18.73
CA SER A 35 -25.13 -12.21 -19.87
C SER A 35 -23.78 -11.62 -19.46
N PRO A 36 -22.66 -12.01 -20.08
CA PRO A 36 -21.32 -11.52 -19.74
C PRO A 36 -21.21 -10.00 -19.76
N GLN A 37 -21.80 -9.33 -20.75
CA GLN A 37 -21.76 -7.87 -20.88
C GLN A 37 -22.57 -7.17 -19.76
N HIS A 38 -23.74 -7.74 -19.42
CA HIS A 38 -24.55 -7.21 -18.32
C HIS A 38 -23.84 -7.41 -16.98
N PHE A 39 -23.33 -8.60 -16.73
CA PHE A 39 -22.58 -8.92 -15.52
C PHE A 39 -21.37 -8.01 -15.35
N GLN A 40 -20.56 -7.82 -16.41
CA GLN A 40 -19.38 -6.96 -16.34
C GLN A 40 -19.70 -5.53 -15.96
N ARG A 41 -20.78 -4.93 -16.52
CA ARG A 41 -21.25 -3.58 -16.18
C ARG A 41 -21.75 -3.52 -14.75
N LEU A 42 -22.55 -4.50 -14.34
CA LEU A 42 -23.12 -4.60 -13.00
C LEU A 42 -22.01 -4.73 -11.95
N PHE A 43 -21.08 -5.68 -12.15
CA PHE A 43 -19.97 -5.92 -11.25
C PHE A 43 -19.10 -4.66 -11.10
N ARG A 44 -18.76 -4.00 -12.22
CA ARG A 44 -17.97 -2.76 -12.21
C ARG A 44 -18.66 -1.62 -11.46
N ARG A 45 -19.99 -1.50 -11.60
CA ARG A 45 -20.79 -0.49 -10.90
C ARG A 45 -20.72 -0.68 -9.37
N TRP A 46 -20.80 -1.92 -8.89
CA TRP A 46 -20.88 -2.23 -7.47
C TRP A 46 -19.52 -2.49 -6.82
N ALA A 47 -18.60 -3.17 -7.48
CA ALA A 47 -17.28 -3.52 -6.98
C ALA A 47 -16.20 -2.47 -7.31
N GLY A 48 -16.47 -1.52 -8.20
CA GLY A 48 -15.53 -0.48 -8.62
C GLY A 48 -14.45 -0.93 -9.59
N LEU A 49 -14.39 -2.23 -9.92
CA LEU A 49 -13.41 -2.82 -10.84
C LEU A 49 -14.05 -3.97 -11.64
N SER A 50 -13.41 -4.39 -12.73
CA SER A 50 -13.93 -5.51 -13.53
C SER A 50 -13.75 -6.86 -12.83
N PRO A 51 -14.58 -7.89 -13.16
CA PRO A 51 -14.43 -9.25 -12.61
C PRO A 51 -13.02 -9.80 -12.79
N LYS A 52 -12.43 -9.62 -13.98
CA LYS A 52 -11.04 -10.03 -14.28
C LYS A 52 -10.03 -9.38 -13.34
N ARG A 53 -10.14 -8.06 -13.12
CA ARG A 53 -9.24 -7.33 -12.21
C ARG A 53 -9.41 -7.77 -10.75
N TYR A 54 -10.63 -8.14 -10.37
CA TYR A 54 -10.90 -8.68 -9.04
C TYR A 54 -10.25 -10.06 -8.86
N LEU A 55 -10.35 -10.93 -9.86
CA LEU A 55 -9.69 -12.25 -9.88
C LEU A 55 -8.16 -12.08 -9.78
N GLU A 56 -7.55 -11.23 -10.63
CA GLU A 56 -6.12 -10.93 -10.60
C GLU A 56 -5.68 -10.44 -9.21
N TYR A 57 -6.44 -9.54 -8.61
CA TYR A 57 -6.17 -9.05 -7.25
C TYR A 57 -6.20 -10.18 -6.21
N LEU A 58 -7.23 -11.04 -6.24
CA LEU A 58 -7.33 -12.18 -5.31
C LEU A 58 -6.19 -13.18 -5.51
N THR A 59 -5.81 -13.45 -6.75
CA THR A 59 -4.67 -14.32 -7.08
C THR A 59 -3.40 -13.80 -6.44
N VAL A 60 -3.11 -12.51 -6.59
CA VAL A 60 -1.94 -11.87 -5.97
C VAL A 60 -2.01 -11.91 -4.44
N GLU A 61 -3.17 -11.61 -3.84
CA GLU A 61 -3.34 -11.67 -2.39
C GLU A 61 -3.11 -13.08 -1.83
N ARG A 62 -3.57 -14.12 -2.53
CA ARG A 62 -3.34 -15.53 -2.16
C ARG A 62 -1.90 -15.99 -2.40
N THR A 63 -1.22 -15.42 -3.39
CA THR A 63 0.20 -15.70 -3.66
C THR A 63 1.12 -15.21 -2.52
N LYS A 64 0.81 -14.09 -1.91
CA LYS A 64 1.65 -13.47 -0.87
C LYS A 64 2.00 -14.40 0.30
N PRO A 65 1.04 -15.09 0.94
CA PRO A 65 1.35 -16.04 2.00
C PRO A 65 2.17 -17.22 1.51
N LEU A 66 1.92 -17.75 0.31
CA LEU A 66 2.67 -18.87 -0.27
C LEU A 66 4.16 -18.48 -0.45
N LEU A 67 4.42 -17.31 -1.04
CA LEU A 67 5.79 -16.81 -1.19
C LEU A 67 6.49 -16.58 0.15
N ARG A 68 5.75 -16.20 1.20
CA ARG A 68 6.29 -16.04 2.56
C ARG A 68 6.62 -17.37 3.23
N GLN A 69 5.94 -18.44 2.86
CA GLN A 69 6.17 -19.82 3.34
C GLN A 69 7.27 -20.54 2.53
N PHE A 70 8.04 -19.79 1.74
CA PHE A 70 9.16 -20.30 0.93
C PHE A 70 8.77 -21.18 -0.28
N HIS A 71 7.51 -21.20 -0.70
CA HIS A 71 7.14 -21.81 -1.97
C HIS A 71 7.88 -21.13 -3.14
N SER A 72 8.23 -21.89 -4.16
CA SER A 72 8.77 -21.30 -5.39
C SER A 72 7.69 -20.47 -6.09
N VAL A 73 8.10 -19.55 -6.95
CA VAL A 73 7.14 -18.79 -7.79
C VAL A 73 6.38 -19.76 -8.72
N LEU A 74 7.06 -20.82 -9.14
CA LEU A 74 6.49 -21.88 -9.98
C LEU A 74 5.39 -22.64 -9.21
N ASP A 75 5.69 -23.12 -8.01
CA ASP A 75 4.73 -23.84 -7.17
C ASP A 75 3.52 -22.97 -6.84
N ALA A 76 3.75 -21.72 -6.42
CA ALA A 76 2.68 -20.78 -6.14
C ALA A 76 1.79 -20.49 -7.35
N SER A 77 2.36 -20.49 -8.58
CA SER A 77 1.57 -20.28 -9.79
C SER A 77 0.64 -21.47 -10.06
N TYR A 78 1.14 -22.68 -9.93
CA TYR A 78 0.33 -23.90 -10.15
C TYR A 78 -0.72 -24.10 -9.05
N GLU A 79 -0.39 -23.84 -7.80
CA GLU A 79 -1.35 -23.93 -6.68
C GLU A 79 -2.55 -23.00 -6.86
N LEU A 80 -2.36 -21.89 -7.57
CA LEU A 80 -3.41 -20.92 -7.88
C LEU A 80 -4.01 -21.08 -9.29
N GLY A 81 -3.80 -22.22 -9.92
CA GLY A 81 -4.40 -22.57 -11.23
C GLY A 81 -3.89 -21.75 -12.41
N LEU A 82 -2.74 -21.09 -12.26
CA LEU A 82 -2.16 -20.35 -13.37
C LEU A 82 -1.37 -21.28 -14.30
N THR A 83 -1.52 -21.09 -15.60
CA THR A 83 -0.87 -21.93 -16.63
C THR A 83 0.64 -21.71 -16.73
N SER A 84 1.15 -20.61 -16.16
CA SER A 84 2.59 -20.32 -16.16
C SER A 84 2.99 -19.31 -15.10
N PRO A 85 4.27 -19.34 -14.63
CA PRO A 85 4.82 -18.30 -13.76
C PRO A 85 4.80 -16.91 -14.38
N SER A 86 4.84 -16.80 -15.72
CA SER A 86 4.77 -15.50 -16.41
C SER A 86 3.45 -14.78 -16.17
N ARG A 87 2.32 -15.53 -16.15
CA ARG A 87 1.01 -14.93 -15.84
C ARG A 87 0.94 -14.44 -14.41
N LEU A 88 1.52 -15.16 -13.45
CA LEU A 88 1.64 -14.70 -12.07
C LEU A 88 2.50 -13.44 -11.99
N HIS A 89 3.62 -13.41 -12.73
CA HIS A 89 4.49 -12.25 -12.81
C HIS A 89 3.75 -11.00 -13.31
N GLU A 90 3.02 -11.10 -14.42
CA GLU A 90 2.24 -9.99 -14.99
C GLU A 90 1.18 -9.47 -14.02
N GLN A 91 0.41 -10.38 -13.40
CA GLN A 91 -0.60 -10.01 -12.43
C GLN A 91 0.02 -9.36 -11.19
N PHE A 92 1.13 -9.88 -10.69
CA PHE A 92 1.83 -9.36 -9.53
C PHE A 92 2.38 -7.95 -9.79
N VAL A 93 3.02 -7.73 -10.95
CA VAL A 93 3.49 -6.39 -11.36
C VAL A 93 2.35 -5.41 -11.51
N ALA A 94 1.21 -5.87 -12.07
CA ALA A 94 0.03 -5.01 -12.24
C ALA A 94 -0.65 -4.61 -10.93
N VAL A 95 -0.58 -5.43 -9.88
CA VAL A 95 -1.21 -5.19 -8.57
C VAL A 95 -0.24 -4.58 -7.57
N GLU A 96 0.99 -5.11 -7.49
CA GLU A 96 1.98 -4.76 -6.45
C GLU A 96 3.11 -3.85 -6.92
N ALA A 97 3.21 -3.53 -8.21
CA ALA A 97 4.35 -2.82 -8.81
C ALA A 97 5.72 -3.50 -8.59
N THR A 98 5.70 -4.81 -8.36
CA THR A 98 6.90 -5.63 -8.13
C THR A 98 6.67 -7.04 -8.66
N SER A 99 7.72 -7.77 -9.01
CA SER A 99 7.59 -9.15 -9.42
C SER A 99 7.39 -10.08 -8.21
N PRO A 100 6.83 -11.31 -8.42
CA PRO A 100 6.75 -12.30 -7.35
C PRO A 100 8.11 -12.66 -6.75
N GLY A 101 9.15 -12.75 -7.60
CA GLY A 101 10.52 -13.00 -7.17
C GLY A 101 11.11 -11.87 -6.33
N GLU A 102 10.85 -10.62 -6.70
CA GLU A 102 11.23 -9.46 -5.90
C GLU A 102 10.41 -9.39 -4.61
N TYR A 103 9.12 -9.69 -4.65
CA TYR A 103 8.27 -9.75 -3.47
C TYR A 103 8.77 -10.84 -2.49
N LYS A 104 9.10 -12.04 -2.99
CA LYS A 104 9.68 -13.12 -2.19
C LYS A 104 11.00 -12.72 -1.55
N ARG A 105 11.85 -12.02 -2.32
CA ARG A 105 13.14 -11.50 -1.87
C ARG A 105 13.04 -10.12 -1.21
N LYS A 106 11.84 -9.57 -1.13
CA LYS A 106 11.56 -8.25 -0.55
C LYS A 106 12.22 -8.16 0.81
N TRP A 107 13.23 -7.32 0.88
CA TRP A 107 14.04 -7.12 2.06
C TRP A 107 14.94 -8.29 2.49
N CYS A 108 14.90 -9.47 1.82
CA CYS A 108 15.84 -10.56 2.08
C CYS A 108 17.27 -10.14 1.70
N GLY A 109 18.20 -10.22 2.65
CA GLY A 109 19.57 -9.74 2.44
C GLY A 109 19.73 -8.21 2.42
N VAL A 110 18.66 -7.45 2.66
CA VAL A 110 18.75 -6.00 2.85
C VAL A 110 19.02 -5.70 4.31
N GLU A 111 20.03 -4.89 4.56
CA GLU A 111 20.33 -4.34 5.87
C GLU A 111 19.58 -3.03 6.04
N ILE A 112 18.85 -2.89 7.15
CA ILE A 112 18.11 -1.69 7.52
C ILE A 112 18.68 -1.17 8.84
N HIS A 113 19.24 0.01 8.80
CA HIS A 113 19.68 0.73 9.99
C HIS A 113 18.50 1.54 10.54
N TYR A 114 18.20 1.38 11.83
CA TYR A 114 17.12 2.11 12.47
C TYR A 114 17.54 2.69 13.80
N GLY A 115 16.90 3.74 14.22
CA GLY A 115 17.17 4.35 15.52
C GLY A 115 16.15 5.43 15.86
N LEU A 116 16.24 5.90 17.10
CA LEU A 116 15.48 7.02 17.60
C LEU A 116 16.30 8.29 17.47
N ALA A 117 15.65 9.35 17.00
CA ALA A 117 16.27 10.67 16.87
C ALA A 117 15.31 11.76 17.33
N PRO A 118 15.80 12.83 18.00
CA PRO A 118 14.97 13.99 18.28
C PRO A 118 14.63 14.73 16.98
N GLY A 119 13.50 15.41 16.97
CA GLY A 119 13.07 16.27 15.87
C GLY A 119 12.20 17.42 16.36
N PRO A 120 11.84 18.35 15.46
CA PRO A 120 11.10 19.56 15.85
C PRO A 120 9.68 19.28 16.36
N PHE A 121 9.15 18.10 16.09
CA PHE A 121 7.80 17.69 16.51
C PHE A 121 7.83 16.51 17.50
N GLY A 122 8.95 16.32 18.21
CA GLY A 122 9.15 15.22 19.14
C GLY A 122 10.10 14.15 18.61
N GLU A 123 10.17 13.03 19.31
CA GLU A 123 11.05 11.93 18.95
C GLU A 123 10.55 11.19 17.70
N MET A 124 11.46 10.71 16.90
CA MET A 124 11.15 9.97 15.67
C MET A 124 11.87 8.61 15.64
N LEU A 125 11.17 7.59 15.19
CA LEU A 125 11.77 6.35 14.73
C LEU A 125 12.08 6.50 13.23
N ILE A 126 13.35 6.41 12.87
CA ILE A 126 13.83 6.46 11.50
C ILE A 126 14.44 5.11 11.14
N ALA A 127 14.10 4.59 9.96
CA ALA A 127 14.76 3.41 9.40
C ALA A 127 15.13 3.68 7.94
N GLN A 128 16.34 3.23 7.56
CA GLN A 128 16.91 3.50 6.26
C GLN A 128 17.74 2.33 5.73
N THR A 129 17.78 2.22 4.43
CA THR A 129 18.66 1.33 3.66
C THR A 129 19.74 2.17 2.98
N ARG A 130 20.70 1.50 2.31
CA ARG A 130 21.63 2.20 1.41
C ARG A 130 20.94 2.98 0.29
N ARG A 131 19.67 2.68 -0.03
CA ARG A 131 18.88 3.33 -1.11
C ARG A 131 18.05 4.51 -0.64
N GLY A 132 17.91 4.70 0.69
CA GLY A 132 17.15 5.81 1.26
C GLY A 132 16.28 5.41 2.45
N ILE A 133 15.51 6.38 2.92
CA ILE A 133 14.62 6.22 4.08
C ILE A 133 13.44 5.32 3.72
N CYS A 134 13.21 4.31 4.53
CA CYS A 134 12.12 3.36 4.35
C CYS A 134 11.04 3.47 5.43
N LEU A 135 11.34 4.07 6.59
CA LEU A 135 10.37 4.40 7.62
C LEU A 135 10.78 5.70 8.33
N LEU A 136 9.81 6.57 8.55
CA LEU A 136 9.91 7.72 9.45
C LEU A 136 8.57 7.89 10.16
N ALA A 137 8.57 7.73 11.48
CA ALA A 137 7.37 7.84 12.31
C ALA A 137 7.66 8.69 13.54
N PHE A 138 6.78 9.64 13.84
CA PHE A 138 6.82 10.34 15.13
C PHE A 138 6.36 9.38 16.22
N VAL A 139 7.10 9.34 17.32
CA VAL A 139 6.85 8.43 18.43
C VAL A 139 6.85 9.19 19.77
N ASN A 140 6.16 8.62 20.72
CA ASN A 140 6.21 9.00 22.13
C ASN A 140 6.37 7.71 22.96
N PRO A 141 6.55 7.77 24.27
CA PRO A 141 6.73 6.58 25.12
C PRO A 141 5.66 5.51 24.92
N GLN A 142 4.39 5.92 24.67
CA GLN A 142 3.26 5.00 24.50
C GLN A 142 3.21 4.36 23.11
N THR A 143 3.73 5.03 22.08
CA THR A 143 3.66 4.56 20.68
C THR A 143 4.94 3.92 20.17
N ARG A 144 6.08 4.13 20.87
CA ARG A 144 7.40 3.64 20.47
C ARG A 144 7.43 2.14 20.21
N ALA A 145 6.97 1.34 21.17
CA ALA A 145 6.96 -0.12 21.05
C ALA A 145 6.12 -0.58 19.84
N ARG A 146 4.96 0.04 19.62
CA ARG A 146 4.08 -0.27 18.48
C ARG A 146 4.73 0.05 17.13
N GLU A 147 5.46 1.15 17.01
CA GLU A 147 6.12 1.51 15.76
C GLU A 147 7.38 0.67 15.50
N LEU A 148 8.10 0.24 16.54
CA LEU A 148 9.17 -0.76 16.42
C LEU A 148 8.64 -2.12 15.94
N ASP A 149 7.55 -2.61 16.54
CA ASP A 149 6.90 -3.83 16.10
C ASP A 149 6.34 -3.70 14.66
N ARG A 150 5.86 -2.52 14.27
CA ARG A 150 5.48 -2.23 12.88
C ARG A 150 6.69 -2.30 11.94
N LEU A 151 7.85 -1.74 12.31
CA LEU A 151 9.08 -1.85 11.53
C LEU A 151 9.43 -3.31 11.29
N GLN A 152 9.43 -4.14 12.33
CA GLN A 152 9.71 -5.57 12.23
C GLN A 152 8.72 -6.30 11.32
N ARG A 153 7.43 -6.00 11.41
CA ARG A 153 6.41 -6.59 10.52
C ARG A 153 6.57 -6.17 9.06
N LEU A 154 6.84 -4.90 8.81
CA LEU A 154 7.00 -4.38 7.43
C LEU A 154 8.24 -4.96 6.75
N TYR A 155 9.32 -5.18 7.52
CA TYR A 155 10.63 -5.57 7.00
C TYR A 155 11.10 -6.92 7.57
N LYS A 156 10.17 -7.86 7.70
CA LYS A 156 10.35 -9.17 8.36
C LYS A 156 11.54 -9.98 7.83
N LEU A 157 11.94 -9.78 6.57
CA LEU A 157 13.03 -10.52 5.91
C LEU A 157 14.33 -9.71 5.83
N ALA A 158 14.37 -8.49 6.36
CA ALA A 158 15.56 -7.66 6.42
C ALA A 158 16.36 -7.92 7.70
N ALA A 159 17.65 -7.68 7.63
CA ALA A 159 18.51 -7.60 8.81
C ALA A 159 18.34 -6.19 9.43
N LEU A 160 17.65 -6.11 10.56
CA LEU A 160 17.47 -4.86 11.30
C LEU A 160 18.65 -4.63 12.24
N ARG A 161 19.34 -3.50 12.10
CA ARG A 161 20.44 -3.08 12.97
C ARG A 161 20.09 -1.74 13.61
N GLU A 162 20.23 -1.67 14.91
CA GLU A 162 20.07 -0.40 15.62
C GLU A 162 21.29 0.49 15.38
N ASP A 163 21.04 1.73 14.94
CA ASP A 163 22.05 2.73 14.63
C ASP A 163 21.48 4.13 14.89
N THR A 164 21.57 4.55 16.14
CA THR A 164 21.08 5.86 16.58
C THR A 164 21.86 7.01 15.95
N ALA A 165 23.15 6.80 15.65
CA ALA A 165 23.97 7.84 15.03
C ALA A 165 23.52 8.11 13.59
N ALA A 166 23.29 7.05 12.80
CA ALA A 166 22.76 7.18 11.45
C ALA A 166 21.34 7.77 11.45
N ALA A 167 20.48 7.39 12.42
CA ALA A 167 19.14 7.98 12.55
C ALA A 167 19.20 9.47 12.84
N ARG A 168 20.09 9.94 13.71
CA ARG A 168 20.31 11.38 14.01
C ARG A 168 20.77 12.14 12.78
N ALA A 169 21.82 11.64 12.09
CA ALA A 169 22.31 12.29 10.88
C ALA A 169 21.20 12.43 9.82
N THR A 170 20.36 11.40 9.70
CA THR A 170 19.20 11.42 8.79
C THR A 170 18.14 12.43 9.24
N ALA A 171 17.84 12.53 10.53
CA ALA A 171 16.92 13.53 11.07
C ALA A 171 17.43 14.94 10.77
N ASP A 172 18.70 15.22 11.03
CA ASP A 172 19.33 16.50 10.73
C ASP A 172 19.20 16.84 9.24
N ALA A 173 19.50 15.93 8.36
CA ALA A 173 19.36 16.11 6.91
C ALA A 173 17.90 16.38 6.47
N VAL A 174 16.93 15.69 7.07
CA VAL A 174 15.50 15.87 6.77
C VAL A 174 15.03 17.28 7.14
N PHE A 175 15.51 17.83 8.25
CA PHE A 175 15.04 19.12 8.76
C PHE A 175 15.96 20.30 8.40
N ALA A 176 17.24 20.06 8.09
CA ALA A 176 18.14 21.10 7.55
C ALA A 176 17.63 21.67 6.22
N GLY A 177 16.98 20.85 5.38
CA GLY A 177 16.37 21.27 4.13
C GLY A 177 15.19 22.24 4.25
N CYS A 178 14.80 22.63 5.47
CA CYS A 178 13.88 23.75 5.68
C CYS A 178 14.54 25.11 5.41
N ALA A 179 15.87 25.20 5.43
CA ALA A 179 16.64 26.44 5.28
C ALA A 179 17.38 26.54 3.92
N THR A 180 17.60 25.44 3.21
CA THR A 180 18.33 25.42 1.93
C THR A 180 17.54 24.65 0.87
N PRO A 181 17.54 25.12 -0.41
CA PRO A 181 16.83 24.40 -1.49
C PRO A 181 17.49 23.05 -1.77
N ALA A 182 16.71 22.00 -1.55
CA ALA A 182 16.76 20.71 -2.20
C ALA A 182 18.03 19.86 -2.14
N ALA A 183 18.40 19.38 -0.94
CA ALA A 183 18.97 18.04 -0.93
C ALA A 183 17.84 17.04 -1.22
N THR A 184 17.91 16.32 -2.34
CA THR A 184 16.95 15.26 -2.65
C THR A 184 17.13 14.12 -1.65
N ILE A 185 16.16 13.94 -0.76
CA ILE A 185 16.20 12.85 0.22
C ILE A 185 15.64 11.59 -0.45
N PRO A 186 16.46 10.56 -0.68
CA PRO A 186 16.00 9.35 -1.34
C PRO A 186 15.07 8.56 -0.42
N LEU A 187 13.95 8.05 -0.99
CA LEU A 187 13.00 7.21 -0.29
C LEU A 187 13.02 5.80 -0.85
N ALA A 188 13.17 4.82 0.01
CA ALA A 188 13.13 3.39 -0.32
C ALA A 188 11.82 2.77 0.18
N ILE A 189 10.68 3.26 -0.31
CA ILE A 189 9.35 2.84 0.12
C ILE A 189 8.74 1.84 -0.85
N HIS A 190 7.93 0.93 -0.32
CA HIS A 190 7.18 -0.05 -1.09
C HIS A 190 5.69 -0.01 -0.71
N GLY A 191 4.84 -0.19 -1.72
CA GLY A 191 3.40 -0.25 -1.56
C GLY A 191 2.77 -0.79 -2.83
N THR A 192 1.45 -1.02 -2.79
CA THR A 192 0.69 -1.36 -3.99
C THR A 192 0.74 -0.21 -5.01
N ASN A 193 0.46 -0.51 -6.29
CA ASN A 193 0.38 0.53 -7.33
C ASN A 193 -0.58 1.65 -6.94
N PHE A 194 -1.68 1.31 -6.27
CA PHE A 194 -2.64 2.30 -5.78
C PHE A 194 -2.03 3.16 -4.67
N GLN A 195 -1.38 2.57 -3.68
CA GLN A 195 -0.69 3.33 -2.62
C GLN A 195 0.38 4.25 -3.19
N VAL A 196 1.21 3.73 -4.12
CA VAL A 196 2.26 4.54 -4.77
C VAL A 196 1.66 5.71 -5.55
N SER A 197 0.52 5.52 -6.25
CA SER A 197 -0.17 6.61 -6.96
C SER A 197 -0.68 7.68 -5.99
N VAL A 198 -1.24 7.28 -4.86
CA VAL A 198 -1.69 8.20 -3.80
C VAL A 198 -0.49 8.93 -3.19
N TRP A 199 0.59 8.22 -2.86
CA TRP A 199 1.79 8.84 -2.28
C TRP A 199 2.48 9.83 -3.23
N ARG A 200 2.53 9.53 -4.53
CA ARG A 200 2.99 10.50 -5.55
C ARG A 200 2.10 11.74 -5.62
N ALA A 201 0.78 11.58 -5.46
CA ALA A 201 -0.13 12.71 -5.41
C ALA A 201 0.07 13.56 -4.14
N LEU A 202 0.39 12.95 -2.99
CA LEU A 202 0.76 13.69 -1.78
C LEU A 202 1.95 14.63 -2.01
N LEU A 203 2.99 14.17 -2.73
CA LEU A 203 4.19 14.98 -3.03
C LEU A 203 3.88 16.20 -3.89
N ARG A 204 2.75 16.21 -4.62
CA ARG A 204 2.33 17.35 -5.46
C ARG A 204 1.56 18.42 -4.69
N ILE A 205 1.19 18.16 -3.43
CA ILE A 205 0.49 19.15 -2.60
C ILE A 205 1.49 20.23 -2.16
N PRO A 206 1.34 21.50 -2.55
CA PRO A 206 2.29 22.53 -2.21
C PRO A 206 2.38 22.76 -0.70
N ARG A 207 3.48 23.34 -0.25
CA ARG A 207 3.61 23.82 1.15
C ARG A 207 2.57 24.92 1.39
N GLY A 208 1.97 24.92 2.59
CA GLY A 208 0.92 25.88 2.95
C GLY A 208 -0.47 25.57 2.39
N THR A 209 -0.60 24.48 1.60
CA THR A 209 -1.89 24.06 1.03
C THR A 209 -2.36 22.78 1.70
N VAL A 210 -3.66 22.66 1.90
CA VAL A 210 -4.33 21.44 2.34
C VAL A 210 -5.37 21.03 1.30
N VAL A 211 -5.60 19.72 1.18
CA VAL A 211 -6.62 19.15 0.28
C VAL A 211 -7.50 18.18 1.05
N SER A 212 -8.70 17.93 0.55
CA SER A 212 -9.56 16.89 1.09
C SER A 212 -9.19 15.51 0.52
N TYR A 213 -9.60 14.42 1.21
CA TYR A 213 -9.48 13.07 0.65
C TYR A 213 -10.21 12.93 -0.68
N SER A 214 -11.32 13.64 -0.89
CA SER A 214 -12.06 13.66 -2.15
C SER A 214 -11.27 14.31 -3.27
N GLN A 215 -10.70 15.49 -3.03
CA GLN A 215 -9.83 16.17 -4.00
C GLN A 215 -8.60 15.34 -4.37
N LEU A 216 -8.00 14.64 -3.37
CA LEU A 216 -6.89 13.74 -3.64
C LEU A 216 -7.33 12.55 -4.50
N ALA A 217 -8.53 12.00 -4.26
CA ALA A 217 -9.11 10.92 -5.08
C ALA A 217 -9.39 11.36 -6.52
N GLU A 218 -9.90 12.56 -6.71
CA GLU A 218 -10.09 13.20 -8.02
C GLU A 218 -8.74 13.40 -8.73
N GLY A 219 -7.74 13.93 -8.02
CA GLY A 219 -6.40 14.18 -8.54
C GLY A 219 -5.65 12.95 -9.03
N ILE A 220 -6.00 11.74 -8.56
CA ILE A 220 -5.48 10.46 -9.06
C ILE A 220 -6.42 9.78 -10.08
N GLY A 221 -7.47 10.48 -10.56
CA GLY A 221 -8.45 9.94 -11.51
C GLY A 221 -9.36 8.86 -10.92
N ARG A 222 -9.57 8.83 -9.60
CA ARG A 222 -10.36 7.82 -8.89
C ARG A 222 -11.37 8.44 -7.90
N PRO A 223 -12.30 9.31 -8.35
CA PRO A 223 -13.18 10.09 -7.45
C PRO A 223 -14.04 9.21 -6.53
N ALA A 224 -14.42 8.01 -6.96
CA ALA A 224 -15.20 7.07 -6.14
C ALA A 224 -14.36 6.34 -5.07
N ALA A 225 -13.02 6.49 -5.07
CA ALA A 225 -12.12 5.71 -4.21
C ALA A 225 -11.71 6.44 -2.92
N VAL A 226 -12.49 7.41 -2.42
CA VAL A 226 -12.14 8.26 -1.27
C VAL A 226 -11.71 7.45 -0.03
N ARG A 227 -12.44 6.38 0.31
CA ARG A 227 -12.11 5.52 1.44
C ARG A 227 -10.79 4.75 1.24
N ALA A 228 -10.55 4.26 0.01
CA ALA A 228 -9.30 3.60 -0.32
C ALA A 228 -8.12 4.56 -0.30
N VAL A 229 -8.32 5.80 -0.77
CA VAL A 229 -7.32 6.89 -0.67
C VAL A 229 -7.00 7.19 0.79
N ALA A 230 -8.00 7.31 1.67
CA ALA A 230 -7.78 7.52 3.10
C ALA A 230 -6.95 6.40 3.73
N ASN A 231 -7.23 5.14 3.38
CA ASN A 231 -6.43 3.99 3.82
C ASN A 231 -4.99 4.03 3.29
N ALA A 232 -4.79 4.43 2.03
CA ALA A 232 -3.45 4.56 1.45
C ALA A 232 -2.65 5.71 2.09
N VAL A 233 -3.30 6.84 2.39
CA VAL A 233 -2.72 7.96 3.15
C VAL A 233 -2.33 7.50 4.56
N ALA A 234 -3.19 6.75 5.26
CA ALA A 234 -2.91 6.18 6.57
C ALA A 234 -1.79 5.12 6.57
N ALA A 235 -1.59 4.43 5.45
CA ALA A 235 -0.51 3.45 5.27
C ALA A 235 0.87 4.06 5.03
N ASN A 236 0.98 5.39 4.89
CA ASN A 236 2.24 6.10 4.65
C ASN A 236 3.36 5.63 5.60
N PRO A 237 4.49 5.12 5.07
CA PRO A 237 5.60 4.67 5.92
C PRO A 237 6.55 5.79 6.35
N VAL A 238 6.55 6.93 5.67
CA VAL A 238 7.51 8.03 5.90
C VAL A 238 6.77 9.33 6.15
N ASN A 239 6.33 9.51 7.39
CA ASN A 239 5.62 10.72 7.82
C ASN A 239 6.46 11.96 7.55
N TYR A 240 5.84 13.13 7.39
CA TYR A 240 6.45 14.40 7.04
C TYR A 240 6.97 14.45 5.60
N LEU A 241 7.82 13.51 5.16
CA LEU A 241 8.38 13.47 3.80
C LEU A 241 7.30 13.20 2.74
N LEU A 242 6.35 12.31 3.03
CA LEU A 242 5.10 12.21 2.30
C LEU A 242 4.03 12.96 3.11
N PRO A 243 3.57 14.14 2.65
CA PRO A 243 2.83 15.09 3.48
C PRO A 243 1.37 14.69 3.69
N CYS A 244 1.15 13.53 4.33
CA CYS A 244 -0.19 13.05 4.69
C CYS A 244 -0.91 13.99 5.68
N HIS A 245 -0.18 14.81 6.41
CA HIS A 245 -0.70 15.87 7.28
C HIS A 245 -1.41 17.00 6.52
N ARG A 246 -1.21 17.14 5.19
CA ARG A 246 -1.91 18.11 4.33
C ARG A 246 -3.24 17.60 3.79
N VAL A 247 -3.68 16.39 4.20
CA VAL A 247 -4.97 15.83 3.77
C VAL A 247 -5.94 15.83 4.93
N LEU A 248 -7.07 16.53 4.76
CA LEU A 248 -8.12 16.71 5.76
C LEU A 248 -9.43 16.04 5.30
N ARG A 249 -10.40 15.98 6.17
CA ARG A 249 -11.78 15.65 5.76
C ARG A 249 -12.40 16.82 5.00
N ALA A 250 -13.48 16.57 4.26
CA ALA A 250 -14.18 17.61 3.49
C ALA A 250 -14.74 18.74 4.38
N ASP A 251 -15.06 18.43 5.64
CA ASP A 251 -15.51 19.39 6.66
C ASP A 251 -14.35 20.16 7.32
N GLY A 252 -13.10 19.97 6.87
CA GLY A 252 -11.90 20.56 7.45
C GLY A 252 -11.41 19.88 8.72
N SER A 253 -12.12 18.90 9.24
CA SER A 253 -11.70 18.18 10.45
C SER A 253 -10.49 17.29 10.20
N ILE A 254 -9.69 17.11 11.25
CA ILE A 254 -8.55 16.20 11.23
C ILE A 254 -9.07 14.76 11.33
N GLY A 255 -8.92 13.98 10.28
CA GLY A 255 -9.17 12.53 10.33
C GLY A 255 -8.20 11.81 11.26
N GLY A 256 -8.43 10.53 11.51
CA GLY A 256 -7.51 9.70 12.31
C GLY A 256 -6.09 9.78 11.75
N TYR A 257 -5.14 10.18 12.57
CA TYR A 257 -3.72 10.28 12.23
C TYR A 257 -2.90 9.34 13.12
N ARG A 258 -1.96 8.60 12.51
CA ARG A 258 -1.21 7.56 13.21
C ARG A 258 -0.31 8.13 14.32
N GLY A 259 0.28 9.30 14.11
CA GLY A 259 1.09 10.01 15.09
C GLY A 259 0.31 10.72 16.18
N GLY A 260 -1.03 10.61 16.17
CA GLY A 260 -1.92 11.38 17.06
C GLY A 260 -2.31 12.72 16.45
N SER A 261 -3.42 13.29 16.93
CA SER A 261 -3.97 14.56 16.42
C SER A 261 -3.03 15.75 16.64
N VAL A 262 -2.22 15.70 17.69
CA VAL A 262 -1.26 16.77 18.05
C VAL A 262 -0.10 16.87 17.05
N THR A 263 0.24 15.75 16.39
CA THR A 263 1.36 15.70 15.43
C THR A 263 0.92 15.96 13.98
N LYS A 264 -0.38 16.02 13.72
CA LYS A 264 -0.95 16.32 12.41
C LYS A 264 -1.13 17.83 12.23
#